data_b06cb2788f49d7939e70995d0decaa5f
#
_entry.id   b06cb2788f49d7939e70995d0decaa5f
#
_cell.length_a   1.000
_cell.length_b   1.000
_cell.length_c   1.000
_cell.angle_alpha   90.00
_cell.angle_beta   90.00
_cell.angle_gamma   90.00
#
_symmetry.space_group_name_H-M   'P 1'
#
loop_
_entity.id
_entity.type
_entity.pdbx_description
1 polymer ?
#
loop_
_entity_poly.entity_id
_entity_poly.type
_entity_poly.pdbx_seq_one_letter_code
_entity_poly.pdbx_strand_id
1 'polypeptide(L)'
;VAEIMRGCSRGCRFCHAGYFYRPVRERDAAEVRDEILQEVALTGWDEAGLLSLSSSDYSRVKELLAGLLEAVDTDRTHISLPSLRVDALDPETVELMRELGREGLTIAPEAGSQRLRDIINKNLSEEEILRGVQTALDLGWQKVKLYFMVGLPQETEEDIEGIVSLIQKIASLSRRLQINVTLSPFVPKPFTPFQWAGVLPREEVLRRCLKVKQAFFRQRSVRVKYHTIENSLLEAVFSRGDEKVGELIHSAWLLGARFDGWNECFDYSLWERAAEESGIDLEEYLRARDLEAPLPWDFVDIGIDKGFLEREWARALAGETTPDCREACSRCGVCGPSVKTVTAPAYIALPTPKGCRGKTLRPQQSQIRHRYRLWYAKDGILRFISHLDWMRMLFRLIGQMPLETVFTQGFSPHPRVSLCPPLPLGVASVCEFCDVSFHKPYSPEEIAAAFAQPRIPQFRFLRSETLQGKGRQPTGEIIGIAIPDNLRTGVESRIAEFFQAERHIFTKSTPTRSKEYDLRRIVTSSEWNGSRLLIGKSLASPSLFDVLAELLALDKTELYALSVTRYDWLFK
;
A
#
# COMPACT_ATOMS: atom_id res chain seq x y z
N VAL A 1 10.56 6.12 -2.03
CA VAL A 1 10.59 6.20 -0.54
C VAL A 1 12.03 6.42 -0.13
N ALA A 2 12.31 7.48 0.67
CA ALA A 2 13.65 7.77 1.18
C ALA A 2 13.75 7.45 2.68
N GLU A 3 14.75 6.65 3.07
CA GLU A 3 15.06 6.41 4.47
C GLU A 3 15.77 7.62 5.06
N ILE A 4 15.20 8.22 6.12
CA ILE A 4 15.79 9.39 6.79
C ILE A 4 16.65 8.99 7.98
N MET A 5 16.30 7.87 8.62
CA MET A 5 16.94 7.39 9.83
C MET A 5 16.75 5.89 9.97
N ARG A 6 17.77 5.16 10.39
CA ARG A 6 17.70 3.74 10.77
C ARG A 6 17.95 3.58 12.26
N GLY A 7 17.22 2.65 12.88
CA GLY A 7 17.22 2.43 14.32
C GLY A 7 16.23 3.33 15.08
N CYS A 8 16.09 3.06 16.38
CA CYS A 8 15.24 3.81 17.30
C CYS A 8 15.90 3.85 18.68
N SER A 9 15.84 5.02 19.33
CA SER A 9 16.45 5.24 20.66
C SER A 9 15.52 4.93 21.84
N ARG A 10 14.20 4.76 21.57
CA ARG A 10 13.15 4.78 22.60
C ARG A 10 13.06 3.57 23.52
N GLY A 11 13.45 2.38 23.05
CA GLY A 11 13.52 1.18 23.88
C GLY A 11 12.21 0.55 24.30
N CYS A 12 11.13 0.67 23.48
CA CYS A 12 9.87 -0.03 23.71
C CYS A 12 10.11 -1.54 23.78
N ARG A 13 9.76 -2.20 24.90
CA ARG A 13 10.17 -3.57 25.26
C ARG A 13 9.58 -4.68 24.38
N PHE A 14 8.57 -4.38 23.61
CA PHE A 14 7.94 -5.30 22.65
C PHE A 14 8.51 -5.17 21.22
N CYS A 15 9.25 -4.09 20.92
CA CYS A 15 9.54 -3.70 19.56
C CYS A 15 10.82 -4.33 19.03
N HIS A 16 10.71 -5.39 18.23
CA HIS A 16 11.85 -6.06 17.59
C HIS A 16 12.74 -5.09 16.80
N ALA A 17 12.15 -4.26 15.94
CA ALA A 17 12.89 -3.30 15.11
C ALA A 17 13.67 -2.28 15.95
N GLY A 18 13.13 -1.85 17.10
CA GLY A 18 13.77 -0.92 18.02
C GLY A 18 15.04 -1.47 18.68
N TYR A 19 15.19 -2.79 18.73
CA TYR A 19 16.41 -3.47 19.23
C TYR A 19 17.33 -3.88 18.09
N PHE A 20 16.78 -4.56 17.08
CA PHE A 20 17.55 -5.13 15.98
C PHE A 20 18.35 -4.09 15.17
N TYR A 21 17.78 -2.90 14.98
CA TYR A 21 18.41 -1.83 14.18
C TYR A 21 19.20 -0.81 14.98
N ARG A 22 19.52 -1.07 16.25
CA ARG A 22 20.40 -0.21 17.05
C ARG A 22 21.82 -0.16 16.48
N PRO A 23 22.54 0.97 16.64
CA PRO A 23 22.11 2.28 17.18
C PRO A 23 21.37 3.11 16.14
N VAL A 24 20.87 4.28 16.55
CA VAL A 24 20.28 5.27 15.65
C VAL A 24 21.36 5.82 14.70
N ARG A 25 21.04 5.85 13.42
CA ARG A 25 21.87 6.44 12.36
C ARG A 25 20.98 7.31 11.48
N GLU A 26 21.16 8.61 11.60
CA GLU A 26 20.46 9.62 10.81
C GLU A 26 21.23 9.93 9.53
N ARG A 27 20.53 10.18 8.44
CA ARG A 27 21.10 10.63 7.17
C ARG A 27 21.08 12.15 7.09
N ASP A 28 21.88 12.73 6.22
CA ASP A 28 21.88 14.16 5.91
C ASP A 28 20.52 14.58 5.30
N ALA A 29 19.90 15.62 5.86
CA ALA A 29 18.60 16.10 5.42
C ALA A 29 18.60 16.70 4.01
N ALA A 30 19.70 17.33 3.60
CA ALA A 30 19.84 17.90 2.27
C ALA A 30 19.99 16.80 1.20
N GLU A 31 20.75 15.73 1.49
CA GLU A 31 20.85 14.57 0.61
C GLU A 31 19.50 13.84 0.45
N VAL A 32 18.77 13.66 1.55
CA VAL A 32 17.44 13.03 1.54
C VAL A 32 16.46 13.87 0.72
N ARG A 33 16.46 15.20 0.89
CA ARG A 33 15.64 16.11 0.07
C ARG A 33 15.92 15.90 -1.42
N ASP A 34 17.20 15.94 -1.80
CA ASP A 34 17.60 15.84 -3.20
C ASP A 34 17.29 14.46 -3.82
N GLU A 35 17.45 13.39 -3.05
CA GLU A 35 17.03 12.04 -3.44
C GLU A 35 15.53 12.01 -3.75
N ILE A 36 14.68 12.55 -2.86
CA ILE A 36 13.23 12.60 -3.08
C ILE A 36 12.88 13.38 -4.35
N LEU A 37 13.49 14.55 -4.54
CA LEU A 37 13.24 15.36 -5.73
C LEU A 37 13.63 14.64 -7.01
N GLN A 38 14.76 13.95 -7.02
CA GLN A 38 15.22 13.14 -8.15
C GLN A 38 14.29 11.95 -8.40
N GLU A 39 13.92 11.19 -7.36
CA GLU A 39 13.01 10.05 -7.46
C GLU A 39 11.64 10.44 -8.01
N VAL A 40 11.05 11.53 -7.51
CA VAL A 40 9.76 12.05 -8.01
C VAL A 40 9.89 12.46 -9.48
N ALA A 41 10.97 13.17 -9.85
CA ALA A 41 11.22 13.56 -11.23
C ALA A 41 11.46 12.35 -12.15
N LEU A 42 12.15 11.31 -11.67
CA LEU A 42 12.46 10.09 -12.42
C LEU A 42 11.26 9.16 -12.57
N THR A 43 10.42 9.04 -11.56
CA THR A 43 9.34 8.04 -11.51
C THR A 43 7.95 8.61 -11.82
N GLY A 44 7.77 9.94 -11.64
CA GLY A 44 6.48 10.61 -11.80
C GLY A 44 5.44 10.20 -10.74
N TRP A 45 5.88 9.67 -9.59
CA TRP A 45 4.98 9.39 -8.48
C TRP A 45 4.40 10.68 -7.90
N ASP A 46 3.15 10.61 -7.50
CA ASP A 46 2.39 11.66 -6.85
C ASP A 46 2.50 11.62 -5.31
N GLU A 47 3.20 10.61 -4.77
CA GLU A 47 3.49 10.48 -3.35
C GLU A 47 4.94 10.03 -3.15
N ALA A 48 5.65 10.69 -2.22
CA ALA A 48 6.96 10.27 -1.73
C ALA A 48 6.91 10.07 -0.22
N GLY A 49 7.37 8.91 0.26
CA GLY A 49 7.39 8.57 1.69
C GLY A 49 8.76 8.73 2.31
N LEU A 50 8.80 9.31 3.51
CA LEU A 50 9.96 9.28 4.38
C LEU A 50 9.91 8.01 5.23
N LEU A 51 10.99 7.25 5.31
CA LEU A 51 11.03 5.99 6.03
C LEU A 51 11.91 6.08 7.26
N SER A 52 11.34 5.74 8.42
CA SER A 52 12.07 5.49 9.67
C SER A 52 11.18 4.76 10.67
N LEU A 53 11.77 4.30 11.77
CA LEU A 53 11.02 3.72 12.91
C LEU A 53 10.35 4.78 13.78
N SER A 54 10.83 6.02 13.76
CA SER A 54 10.26 7.15 14.51
C SER A 54 10.63 8.45 13.82
N SER A 55 9.83 8.86 12.84
CA SER A 55 10.16 10.01 11.96
C SER A 55 10.21 11.34 12.71
N SER A 56 9.39 11.51 13.75
CA SER A 56 9.41 12.72 14.60
C SER A 56 10.65 12.80 15.51
N ASP A 57 11.41 11.72 15.67
CA ASP A 57 12.65 11.70 16.45
C ASP A 57 13.89 12.02 15.60
N TYR A 58 13.72 12.19 14.29
CA TYR A 58 14.80 12.62 13.40
C TYR A 58 15.20 14.07 13.71
N SER A 59 16.49 14.30 13.99
CA SER A 59 16.96 15.58 14.55
C SER A 59 16.80 16.78 13.60
N ARG A 60 16.60 16.55 12.30
CA ARG A 60 16.43 17.56 11.26
C ARG A 60 15.06 17.49 10.57
N VAL A 61 14.03 17.01 11.29
CA VAL A 61 12.71 16.80 10.69
C VAL A 61 12.11 18.10 10.15
N LYS A 62 12.21 19.20 10.89
CA LYS A 62 11.65 20.49 10.48
C LYS A 62 12.34 21.06 9.25
N GLU A 63 13.67 21.09 9.29
CA GLU A 63 14.48 21.60 8.18
C GLU A 63 14.27 20.77 6.90
N LEU A 64 14.15 19.45 7.03
CA LEU A 64 13.84 18.58 5.90
C LEU A 64 12.46 18.86 5.32
N LEU A 65 11.42 18.96 6.19
CA LEU A 65 10.04 19.24 5.74
C LEU A 65 9.94 20.62 5.09
N ALA A 66 10.57 21.65 5.67
CA ALA A 66 10.62 22.99 5.11
C ALA A 66 11.34 23.00 3.74
N GLY A 67 12.50 22.35 3.64
CA GLY A 67 13.23 22.24 2.37
C GLY A 67 12.50 21.46 1.29
N LEU A 68 11.71 20.44 1.66
CA LEU A 68 10.81 19.73 0.73
C LEU A 68 9.65 20.62 0.30
N LEU A 69 9.03 21.37 1.23
CA LEU A 69 7.92 22.27 0.94
C LEU A 69 8.33 23.38 -0.05
N GLU A 70 9.56 23.90 0.06
CA GLU A 70 10.10 24.89 -0.88
C GLU A 70 10.34 24.32 -2.28
N ALA A 71 10.74 23.05 -2.36
CA ALA A 71 11.21 22.43 -3.60
C ALA A 71 10.17 21.58 -4.32
N VAL A 72 9.16 21.05 -3.64
CA VAL A 72 8.13 20.15 -4.21
C VAL A 72 6.92 20.95 -4.67
N ASP A 73 6.37 20.61 -5.83
CA ASP A 73 5.04 21.06 -6.26
C ASP A 73 3.97 20.28 -5.46
N THR A 74 3.51 20.83 -4.34
CA THR A 74 2.54 20.21 -3.42
C THR A 74 1.17 19.97 -4.03
N ASP A 75 0.87 20.56 -5.18
CA ASP A 75 -0.33 20.29 -5.95
C ASP A 75 -0.24 18.99 -6.76
N ARG A 76 0.96 18.42 -6.88
CA ARG A 76 1.23 17.19 -7.66
C ARG A 76 1.84 16.08 -6.85
N THR A 77 2.58 16.43 -5.80
CA THR A 77 3.32 15.45 -5.01
C THR A 77 3.06 15.68 -3.53
N HIS A 78 2.58 14.66 -2.86
CA HIS A 78 2.40 14.63 -1.41
C HIS A 78 3.61 13.99 -0.75
N ILE A 79 4.02 14.54 0.39
CA ILE A 79 5.07 13.93 1.22
C ILE A 79 4.43 13.23 2.41
N SER A 80 4.65 11.92 2.49
CA SER A 80 4.16 11.09 3.57
C SER A 80 5.24 10.93 4.65
N LEU A 81 4.90 11.28 5.89
CA LEU A 81 5.75 11.11 7.06
C LEU A 81 5.10 10.07 7.99
N PRO A 82 5.43 8.78 7.88
CA PRO A 82 4.91 7.72 8.74
C PRO A 82 5.57 7.75 10.13
N SER A 83 5.11 6.87 11.02
CA SER A 83 5.76 6.56 12.30
C SER A 83 5.99 7.79 13.19
N LEU A 84 4.95 8.61 13.36
CA LEU A 84 5.00 9.78 14.22
C LEU A 84 4.77 9.40 15.68
N ARG A 85 5.55 10.00 16.55
CA ARG A 85 5.27 10.03 17.99
C ARG A 85 4.58 11.36 18.31
N VAL A 86 3.51 11.26 19.09
CA VAL A 86 2.66 12.41 19.40
C VAL A 86 3.34 13.40 20.37
N ASP A 87 4.22 12.92 21.24
CA ASP A 87 5.01 13.72 22.17
C ASP A 87 6.03 14.65 21.49
N ALA A 88 6.48 14.29 20.29
CA ALA A 88 7.41 15.09 19.50
C ALA A 88 6.70 16.02 18.48
N LEU A 89 5.36 16.10 18.50
CA LEU A 89 4.60 16.97 17.60
C LEU A 89 4.44 18.36 18.19
N ASP A 90 5.07 19.33 17.56
CA ASP A 90 4.84 20.77 17.81
C ASP A 90 4.01 21.40 16.68
N PRO A 91 3.38 22.58 16.91
CA PRO A 91 2.50 23.20 15.91
C PRO A 91 3.18 23.47 14.55
N GLU A 92 4.45 23.85 14.54
CA GLU A 92 5.20 24.13 13.31
C GLU A 92 5.38 22.86 12.47
N THR A 93 5.78 21.76 13.09
CA THR A 93 5.90 20.46 12.40
C THR A 93 4.57 20.00 11.81
N VAL A 94 3.47 20.13 12.56
CA VAL A 94 2.12 19.76 12.09
C VAL A 94 1.67 20.64 10.93
N GLU A 95 1.99 21.94 10.96
CA GLU A 95 1.70 22.88 9.86
C GLU A 95 2.45 22.50 8.58
N LEU A 96 3.77 22.25 8.67
CA LEU A 96 4.58 21.79 7.53
C LEU A 96 4.03 20.48 6.94
N MET A 97 3.62 19.54 7.79
CA MET A 97 3.02 18.28 7.34
C MET A 97 1.68 18.50 6.64
N ARG A 98 0.86 19.43 7.11
CA ARG A 98 -0.41 19.79 6.48
C ARG A 98 -0.18 20.38 5.09
N GLU A 99 0.76 21.30 4.95
CA GLU A 99 1.10 21.91 3.67
C GLU A 99 1.69 20.90 2.67
N LEU A 100 2.36 19.86 3.16
CA LEU A 100 2.86 18.74 2.35
C LEU A 100 1.79 17.68 2.04
N GLY A 101 0.51 17.92 2.39
CA GLY A 101 -0.63 17.13 1.98
C GLY A 101 -1.11 16.08 2.99
N ARG A 102 -0.67 16.12 4.25
CA ARG A 102 -1.14 15.18 5.28
C ARG A 102 -2.46 15.64 5.90
N GLU A 103 -3.43 14.72 6.01
CA GLU A 103 -4.79 15.02 6.50
C GLU A 103 -5.18 14.32 7.81
N GLY A 104 -4.30 13.62 8.47
CA GLY A 104 -4.68 12.87 9.65
C GLY A 104 -3.52 12.45 10.53
N LEU A 105 -3.82 12.29 11.82
CA LEU A 105 -2.87 11.88 12.84
C LEU A 105 -2.96 10.37 13.08
N THR A 106 -1.81 9.72 13.16
CA THR A 106 -1.70 8.32 13.58
C THR A 106 -0.90 8.29 14.87
N ILE A 107 -1.47 7.72 15.91
CA ILE A 107 -0.86 7.59 17.24
C ILE A 107 -0.91 6.12 17.64
N ALA A 108 0.16 5.64 18.22
CA ALA A 108 0.24 4.31 18.80
C ALA A 108 0.50 4.43 20.32
N PRO A 109 -0.53 4.62 21.17
CA PRO A 109 -0.38 4.57 22.62
C PRO A 109 0.06 3.18 23.09
N GLU A 110 -0.30 2.13 22.34
CA GLU A 110 -0.08 0.69 22.53
C GLU A 110 -0.84 0.14 23.74
N ALA A 111 -0.95 0.88 24.85
CA ALA A 111 -1.66 0.49 26.08
C ALA A 111 -2.60 1.59 26.59
N GLY A 112 -3.69 1.18 27.23
CA GLY A 112 -4.73 2.10 27.72
C GLY A 112 -4.34 2.87 28.97
N SER A 113 -3.68 2.21 29.92
CA SER A 113 -3.28 2.81 31.20
C SER A 113 -1.84 3.33 31.18
N GLN A 114 -1.52 4.30 32.06
CA GLN A 114 -0.14 4.76 32.24
C GLN A 114 0.74 3.64 32.77
N ARG A 115 0.25 2.89 33.76
CA ARG A 115 0.95 1.73 34.32
C ARG A 115 1.44 0.76 33.21
N LEU A 116 0.57 0.40 32.30
CA LEU A 116 0.93 -0.56 31.26
C LEU A 116 1.83 0.09 30.19
N ARG A 117 1.67 1.40 29.89
CA ARG A 117 2.62 2.14 29.05
C ARG A 117 4.04 2.18 29.65
N ASP A 118 4.15 2.28 30.97
CA ASP A 118 5.44 2.23 31.67
C ASP A 118 6.06 0.82 31.62
N ILE A 119 5.26 -0.23 31.83
CA ILE A 119 5.69 -1.65 31.69
C ILE A 119 6.27 -1.91 30.30
N ILE A 120 5.61 -1.45 29.25
CA ILE A 120 6.11 -1.63 27.87
C ILE A 120 7.17 -0.60 27.46
N ASN A 121 7.57 0.28 28.33
CA ASN A 121 8.50 1.39 28.11
C ASN A 121 8.12 2.27 26.91
N LYS A 122 6.83 2.62 26.80
CA LYS A 122 6.36 3.49 25.71
C LYS A 122 6.78 4.94 25.93
N ASN A 123 7.04 5.34 27.17
CA ASN A 123 7.43 6.70 27.57
C ASN A 123 6.52 7.76 26.90
N LEU A 124 5.23 7.65 27.13
CA LEU A 124 4.19 8.52 26.60
C LEU A 124 3.08 8.70 27.64
N SER A 125 2.84 9.92 28.08
CA SER A 125 1.78 10.23 29.03
C SER A 125 0.43 10.44 28.35
N GLU A 126 -0.65 10.35 29.13
CA GLU A 126 -2.00 10.62 28.65
C GLU A 126 -2.13 12.10 28.23
N GLU A 127 -1.52 13.02 28.98
CA GLU A 127 -1.52 14.46 28.69
C GLU A 127 -0.85 14.76 27.36
N GLU A 128 0.26 14.09 27.04
CA GLU A 128 0.95 14.24 25.76
C GLU A 128 0.09 13.73 24.60
N ILE A 129 -0.62 12.62 24.77
CA ILE A 129 -1.55 12.10 23.77
C ILE A 129 -2.68 13.11 23.52
N LEU A 130 -3.34 13.60 24.57
CA LEU A 130 -4.45 14.54 24.45
C LEU A 130 -3.99 15.88 23.85
N ARG A 131 -2.84 16.41 24.29
CA ARG A 131 -2.24 17.64 23.75
C ARG A 131 -1.92 17.51 22.26
N GLY A 132 -1.29 16.41 21.83
CA GLY A 132 -0.98 16.20 20.41
C GLY A 132 -2.22 16.07 19.53
N VAL A 133 -3.29 15.44 20.02
CA VAL A 133 -4.57 15.41 19.31
C VAL A 133 -5.20 16.80 19.24
N GLN A 134 -5.14 17.58 20.32
CA GLN A 134 -5.66 18.95 20.36
C GLN A 134 -4.90 19.84 19.37
N THR A 135 -3.56 19.78 19.33
CA THR A 135 -2.74 20.49 18.36
C THR A 135 -3.15 20.18 16.91
N ALA A 136 -3.38 18.91 16.61
CA ALA A 136 -3.84 18.50 15.28
C ALA A 136 -5.25 19.02 14.95
N LEU A 137 -6.17 19.05 15.93
CA LEU A 137 -7.52 19.60 15.79
C LEU A 137 -7.50 21.11 15.54
N ASP A 138 -6.67 21.85 16.27
CA ASP A 138 -6.52 23.32 16.13
C ASP A 138 -6.01 23.69 14.73
N LEU A 139 -5.22 22.82 14.09
CA LEU A 139 -4.75 22.94 12.72
C LEU A 139 -5.71 22.33 11.68
N GLY A 140 -6.92 21.94 12.08
CA GLY A 140 -8.00 21.53 11.20
C GLY A 140 -8.04 20.03 10.86
N TRP A 141 -7.20 19.19 11.45
CA TRP A 141 -7.27 17.75 11.23
C TRP A 141 -8.47 17.14 11.96
N GLN A 142 -9.20 16.27 11.29
CA GLN A 142 -10.42 15.67 11.84
C GLN A 142 -10.37 14.13 11.88
N LYS A 143 -9.25 13.53 11.48
CA LYS A 143 -9.08 12.08 11.44
C LYS A 143 -7.93 11.66 12.35
N VAL A 144 -8.21 10.75 13.28
CA VAL A 144 -7.20 10.14 14.16
C VAL A 144 -7.27 8.63 14.03
N LYS A 145 -6.10 8.00 13.87
CA LYS A 145 -5.93 6.55 13.96
C LYS A 145 -5.21 6.22 15.25
N LEU A 146 -5.77 5.30 16.02
CA LEU A 146 -5.18 4.82 17.27
C LEU A 146 -4.84 3.35 17.16
N TYR A 147 -3.65 2.98 17.62
CA TYR A 147 -3.20 1.59 17.69
C TYR A 147 -2.98 1.18 19.13
N PHE A 148 -3.55 0.03 19.50
CA PHE A 148 -3.37 -0.59 20.82
C PHE A 148 -3.04 -2.06 20.64
N MET A 149 -2.25 -2.60 21.56
CA MET A 149 -2.03 -4.03 21.73
C MET A 149 -2.94 -4.59 22.82
N VAL A 150 -3.30 -5.86 22.69
CA VAL A 150 -4.08 -6.63 23.66
C VAL A 150 -3.33 -7.91 23.98
N GLY A 151 -3.24 -8.25 25.25
CA GLY A 151 -2.51 -9.42 25.72
C GLY A 151 -1.06 -9.13 26.11
N LEU A 152 -0.73 -7.87 26.40
CA LEU A 152 0.60 -7.48 26.89
C LEU A 152 0.93 -8.15 28.24
N PRO A 153 2.22 -8.38 28.53
CA PRO A 153 2.64 -8.88 29.85
C PRO A 153 2.07 -8.00 30.99
N GLN A 154 1.51 -8.64 32.01
CA GLN A 154 0.84 -8.01 33.17
C GLN A 154 -0.40 -7.15 32.85
N GLU A 155 -0.98 -7.28 31.65
CA GLU A 155 -2.23 -6.58 31.32
C GLU A 155 -3.40 -7.07 32.16
N THR A 156 -4.12 -6.14 32.78
CA THR A 156 -5.30 -6.41 33.60
C THR A 156 -6.59 -5.91 32.95
N GLU A 157 -7.74 -6.16 33.58
CA GLU A 157 -9.04 -5.64 33.11
C GLU A 157 -9.10 -4.11 33.16
N GLU A 158 -8.46 -3.49 34.15
CA GLU A 158 -8.39 -2.03 34.29
C GLU A 158 -7.60 -1.40 33.11
N ASP A 159 -6.60 -2.10 32.56
CA ASP A 159 -5.85 -1.63 31.40
C ASP A 159 -6.71 -1.64 30.14
N ILE A 160 -7.57 -2.66 29.99
CA ILE A 160 -8.55 -2.73 28.87
C ILE A 160 -9.61 -1.62 29.02
N GLU A 161 -10.09 -1.35 30.23
CA GLU A 161 -10.97 -0.21 30.51
C GLU A 161 -10.26 1.12 30.26
N GLY A 162 -8.96 1.18 30.54
CA GLY A 162 -8.09 2.31 30.19
C GLY A 162 -8.07 2.63 28.70
N ILE A 163 -8.10 1.60 27.82
CA ILE A 163 -8.22 1.81 26.37
C ILE A 163 -9.55 2.53 26.06
N VAL A 164 -10.66 2.05 26.63
CA VAL A 164 -11.98 2.65 26.43
C VAL A 164 -12.00 4.10 26.93
N SER A 165 -11.50 4.33 28.16
CA SER A 165 -11.42 5.66 28.77
C SER A 165 -10.60 6.65 27.92
N LEU A 166 -9.42 6.25 27.45
CA LEU A 166 -8.56 7.11 26.62
C LEU A 166 -9.23 7.48 25.28
N ILE A 167 -9.87 6.51 24.62
CA ILE A 167 -10.61 6.77 23.38
C ILE A 167 -11.78 7.74 23.65
N GLN A 168 -12.52 7.58 24.75
CA GLN A 168 -13.62 8.48 25.14
C GLN A 168 -13.12 9.90 25.38
N LYS A 169 -11.99 10.07 26.09
CA LYS A 169 -11.37 11.38 26.33
C LYS A 169 -10.98 12.05 25.01
N ILE A 170 -10.33 11.31 24.10
CA ILE A 170 -9.99 11.82 22.77
C ILE A 170 -11.25 12.20 21.98
N ALA A 171 -12.29 11.37 22.01
CA ALA A 171 -13.55 11.64 21.31
C ALA A 171 -14.29 12.87 21.85
N SER A 172 -14.09 13.21 23.13
CA SER A 172 -14.71 14.38 23.76
C SER A 172 -14.08 15.72 23.32
N LEU A 173 -12.86 15.71 22.77
CA LEU A 173 -12.16 16.92 22.33
C LEU A 173 -12.90 17.62 21.16
N SER A 174 -13.56 16.86 20.28
CA SER A 174 -14.33 17.44 19.18
C SER A 174 -15.42 16.51 18.65
N ARG A 175 -16.65 17.04 18.47
CA ARG A 175 -17.77 16.31 17.83
C ARG A 175 -17.51 15.95 16.36
N ARG A 176 -16.57 16.62 15.69
CA ARG A 176 -16.21 16.38 14.28
C ARG A 176 -15.13 15.32 14.12
N LEU A 177 -14.49 14.92 15.21
CA LEU A 177 -13.38 13.99 15.19
C LEU A 177 -13.84 12.59 14.79
N GLN A 178 -13.16 12.02 13.78
CA GLN A 178 -13.35 10.63 13.34
C GLN A 178 -12.17 9.79 13.84
N ILE A 179 -12.45 8.80 14.65
CA ILE A 179 -11.44 7.96 15.30
C ILE A 179 -11.52 6.55 14.74
N ASN A 180 -10.41 6.07 14.18
CA ASN A 180 -10.23 4.69 13.79
C ASN A 180 -9.28 4.00 14.76
N VAL A 181 -9.77 3.00 15.48
CA VAL A 181 -8.99 2.23 16.44
C VAL A 181 -8.68 0.87 15.85
N THR A 182 -7.42 0.46 15.94
CA THR A 182 -6.99 -0.90 15.61
C THR A 182 -6.41 -1.55 16.84
N LEU A 183 -6.94 -2.72 17.20
CA LEU A 183 -6.42 -3.57 18.26
C LEU A 183 -5.63 -4.71 17.63
N SER A 184 -4.40 -4.92 18.09
CA SER A 184 -3.51 -6.00 17.63
C SER A 184 -3.22 -6.93 18.80
N PRO A 185 -3.38 -8.25 18.67
CA PRO A 185 -2.88 -9.19 19.66
C PRO A 185 -1.37 -9.00 19.85
N PHE A 186 -0.91 -9.08 21.11
CA PHE A 186 0.51 -9.04 21.41
C PHE A 186 1.21 -10.30 20.94
N VAL A 187 2.32 -10.14 20.24
CA VAL A 187 3.18 -11.23 19.78
C VAL A 187 4.59 -11.01 20.32
N PRO A 188 5.10 -11.88 21.20
CA PRO A 188 6.48 -11.82 21.64
C PRO A 188 7.46 -12.00 20.49
N LYS A 189 8.47 -11.14 20.40
CA LYS A 189 9.47 -11.18 19.33
C LYS A 189 10.85 -11.54 19.88
N PRO A 190 11.65 -12.32 19.12
CA PRO A 190 13.07 -12.55 19.43
C PRO A 190 13.83 -11.24 19.67
N PHE A 191 14.88 -11.31 20.44
CA PHE A 191 15.78 -10.20 20.73
C PHE A 191 15.11 -8.96 21.36
N THR A 192 13.97 -9.17 22.02
CA THR A 192 13.29 -8.12 22.80
C THR A 192 13.23 -8.52 24.26
N PRO A 193 13.08 -7.56 25.20
CA PRO A 193 12.84 -7.89 26.60
C PRO A 193 11.62 -8.80 26.79
N PHE A 194 10.63 -8.76 25.91
CA PHE A 194 9.42 -9.58 25.99
C PHE A 194 9.50 -10.93 25.28
N GLN A 195 10.68 -11.35 24.80
CA GLN A 195 10.86 -12.64 24.13
C GLN A 195 10.49 -13.87 24.98
N TRP A 196 10.52 -13.73 26.31
CA TRP A 196 10.13 -14.80 27.26
C TRP A 196 8.62 -14.81 27.60
N ALA A 197 7.91 -13.73 27.26
CA ALA A 197 6.48 -13.64 27.56
C ALA A 197 5.67 -14.73 26.84
N GLY A 198 4.60 -15.20 27.48
CA GLY A 198 3.59 -16.03 26.84
C GLY A 198 2.60 -15.19 26.02
N VAL A 199 1.84 -15.88 25.17
CA VAL A 199 0.70 -15.33 24.44
C VAL A 199 -0.58 -15.71 25.17
N LEU A 200 -1.55 -14.83 25.28
CA LEU A 200 -2.84 -15.14 25.89
C LEU A 200 -3.65 -16.13 25.01
N PRO A 201 -4.48 -17.00 25.64
CA PRO A 201 -5.39 -17.86 24.90
C PRO A 201 -6.30 -17.07 23.95
N ARG A 202 -6.62 -17.66 22.80
CA ARG A 202 -7.44 -17.09 21.72
C ARG A 202 -8.74 -16.45 22.23
N GLU A 203 -9.46 -17.19 23.08
CA GLU A 203 -10.76 -16.76 23.63
C GLU A 203 -10.63 -15.53 24.50
N GLU A 204 -9.54 -15.46 25.27
CA GLU A 204 -9.28 -14.31 26.16
C GLU A 204 -8.92 -13.05 25.37
N VAL A 205 -8.08 -13.17 24.34
CA VAL A 205 -7.77 -12.05 23.44
C VAL A 205 -9.04 -11.56 22.74
N LEU A 206 -9.86 -12.49 22.24
CA LEU A 206 -11.14 -12.16 21.59
C LEU A 206 -12.09 -11.44 22.55
N ARG A 207 -12.23 -11.95 23.78
CA ARG A 207 -13.06 -11.35 24.83
C ARG A 207 -12.65 -9.89 25.09
N ARG A 208 -11.36 -9.62 25.26
CA ARG A 208 -10.83 -8.28 25.48
C ARG A 208 -11.06 -7.36 24.27
N CYS A 209 -10.78 -7.83 23.07
CA CYS A 209 -11.05 -7.07 21.84
C CYS A 209 -12.53 -6.72 21.68
N LEU A 210 -13.43 -7.67 21.97
CA LEU A 210 -14.87 -7.46 21.90
C LEU A 210 -15.36 -6.48 22.98
N LYS A 211 -14.80 -6.51 24.19
CA LYS A 211 -15.11 -5.54 25.26
C LYS A 211 -14.88 -4.10 24.77
N VAL A 212 -13.72 -3.83 24.20
CA VAL A 212 -13.40 -2.49 23.65
C VAL A 212 -14.32 -2.14 22.48
N LYS A 213 -14.55 -3.07 21.54
CA LYS A 213 -15.41 -2.83 20.38
C LYS A 213 -16.86 -2.54 20.77
N GLN A 214 -17.41 -3.26 21.73
CA GLN A 214 -18.78 -3.10 22.22
C GLN A 214 -19.00 -1.75 22.91
N ALA A 215 -17.99 -1.19 23.60
CA ALA A 215 -18.07 0.11 24.25
C ALA A 215 -18.41 1.24 23.27
N PHE A 216 -18.08 1.09 21.97
CA PHE A 216 -18.28 2.11 20.95
C PHE A 216 -19.34 1.74 19.91
N PHE A 217 -20.11 0.67 20.10
CA PHE A 217 -21.09 0.18 19.11
C PHE A 217 -22.09 1.24 18.66
N ARG A 218 -22.50 2.15 19.56
CA ARG A 218 -23.46 3.24 19.28
C ARG A 218 -22.81 4.56 18.88
N GLN A 219 -21.48 4.68 18.93
CA GLN A 219 -20.75 5.91 18.67
C GLN A 219 -20.18 5.93 17.24
N ARG A 220 -20.94 6.52 16.28
CA ARG A 220 -20.59 6.53 14.86
C ARG A 220 -19.24 7.18 14.52
N SER A 221 -18.75 8.09 15.38
CA SER A 221 -17.46 8.77 15.20
C SER A 221 -16.26 7.90 15.58
N VAL A 222 -16.47 6.76 16.24
CA VAL A 222 -15.42 5.83 16.65
C VAL A 222 -15.64 4.48 15.96
N ARG A 223 -14.64 4.02 15.23
CA ARG A 223 -14.66 2.72 14.58
C ARG A 223 -13.55 1.85 15.15
N VAL A 224 -13.90 0.75 15.80
CA VAL A 224 -12.95 -0.21 16.36
C VAL A 224 -12.87 -1.45 15.48
N LYS A 225 -11.63 -1.81 15.09
CA LYS A 225 -11.27 -3.05 14.40
C LYS A 225 -10.22 -3.80 15.21
N TYR A 226 -10.12 -5.09 15.03
CA TYR A 226 -9.02 -5.90 15.55
C TYR A 226 -8.50 -6.82 14.44
N HIS A 227 -7.22 -7.22 14.56
CA HIS A 227 -6.60 -8.15 13.63
C HIS A 227 -7.16 -9.56 13.88
N THR A 228 -7.13 -10.39 12.84
CA THR A 228 -7.47 -11.81 12.94
C THR A 228 -6.55 -12.45 13.98
N ILE A 229 -7.14 -13.01 15.05
CA ILE A 229 -6.38 -13.50 16.21
C ILE A 229 -5.54 -14.70 15.81
N GLU A 230 -6.09 -15.58 15.00
CA GLU A 230 -5.44 -16.79 14.49
C GLU A 230 -4.17 -16.46 13.69
N ASN A 231 -4.18 -15.38 12.88
CA ASN A 231 -2.96 -14.92 12.20
C ASN A 231 -1.88 -14.50 13.20
N SER A 232 -2.27 -13.84 14.30
CA SER A 232 -1.32 -13.41 15.34
C SER A 232 -0.78 -14.60 16.14
N LEU A 233 -1.58 -15.65 16.36
CA LEU A 233 -1.11 -16.90 16.98
C LEU A 233 -0.09 -17.60 16.10
N LEU A 234 -0.35 -17.75 14.81
CA LEU A 234 0.62 -18.29 13.86
C LEU A 234 1.87 -17.43 13.76
N GLU A 235 1.73 -16.11 13.75
CA GLU A 235 2.88 -15.19 13.80
C GLU A 235 3.73 -15.44 15.05
N ALA A 236 3.11 -15.72 16.21
CA ALA A 236 3.83 -16.05 17.42
C ALA A 236 4.56 -17.41 17.31
N VAL A 237 3.91 -18.42 16.74
CA VAL A 237 4.53 -19.74 16.46
C VAL A 237 5.75 -19.53 15.56
N PHE A 238 5.63 -18.82 14.44
CA PHE A 238 6.74 -18.60 13.50
C PHE A 238 7.86 -17.73 14.09
N SER A 239 7.51 -16.70 14.87
CA SER A 239 8.51 -15.82 15.49
C SER A 239 9.31 -16.50 16.58
N ARG A 240 8.77 -17.55 17.22
CA ARG A 240 9.34 -18.22 18.39
C ARG A 240 9.74 -19.67 18.13
N GLY A 241 9.49 -20.13 16.90
CA GLY A 241 9.72 -21.51 16.47
C GLY A 241 11.19 -21.90 16.36
N ASP A 242 11.39 -23.18 16.32
CA ASP A 242 12.65 -23.84 15.97
C ASP A 242 12.54 -24.44 14.54
N GLU A 243 13.47 -25.32 14.17
CA GLU A 243 13.49 -25.99 12.86
C GLU A 243 12.25 -26.84 12.59
N LYS A 244 11.55 -27.35 13.62
CA LYS A 244 10.32 -28.14 13.46
C LYS A 244 9.19 -27.35 12.84
N VAL A 245 9.16 -26.02 13.03
CA VAL A 245 8.17 -25.15 12.37
C VAL A 245 8.29 -25.23 10.83
N GLY A 246 9.44 -25.57 10.29
CA GLY A 246 9.61 -25.86 8.86
C GLY A 246 8.78 -27.05 8.40
N GLU A 247 8.65 -28.10 9.20
CA GLU A 247 7.79 -29.27 8.93
C GLU A 247 6.31 -28.90 8.98
N LEU A 248 5.91 -28.08 9.96
CA LEU A 248 4.56 -27.53 10.04
C LEU A 248 4.17 -26.75 8.78
N ILE A 249 5.05 -25.87 8.31
CA ILE A 249 4.82 -25.08 7.09
C ILE A 249 4.70 -25.98 5.88
N HIS A 250 5.55 -26.99 5.76
CA HIS A 250 5.51 -27.95 4.65
C HIS A 250 4.22 -28.78 4.66
N SER A 251 3.79 -29.27 5.82
CA SER A 251 2.51 -30.01 5.97
C SER A 251 1.32 -29.12 5.61
N ALA A 252 1.26 -27.88 6.13
CA ALA A 252 0.20 -26.92 5.78
C ALA A 252 0.15 -26.64 4.27
N TRP A 253 1.32 -26.51 3.63
CA TRP A 253 1.41 -26.35 2.18
C TRP A 253 0.88 -27.57 1.41
N LEU A 254 1.17 -28.78 1.85
CA LEU A 254 0.63 -30.00 1.25
C LEU A 254 -0.90 -30.10 1.40
N LEU A 255 -1.45 -29.64 2.54
CA LEU A 255 -2.89 -29.57 2.81
C LEU A 255 -3.60 -28.46 2.01
N GLY A 256 -2.87 -27.60 1.31
CA GLY A 256 -3.43 -26.60 0.42
C GLY A 256 -3.38 -25.15 0.92
N ALA A 257 -2.74 -24.87 2.07
CA ALA A 257 -2.53 -23.51 2.51
C ALA A 257 -1.74 -22.70 1.46
N ARG A 258 -2.32 -21.58 1.03
CA ARG A 258 -1.75 -20.68 0.01
C ARG A 258 -2.23 -19.27 0.27
N PHE A 259 -1.33 -18.29 0.09
CA PHE A 259 -1.67 -16.87 0.16
C PHE A 259 -2.30 -16.44 1.48
N ASP A 260 -1.85 -16.97 2.61
CA ASP A 260 -2.41 -16.74 3.95
C ASP A 260 -2.33 -15.27 4.41
N GLY A 261 -1.57 -14.41 3.72
CA GLY A 261 -1.62 -12.97 3.90
C GLY A 261 -2.92 -12.30 3.41
N TRP A 262 -3.77 -13.03 2.68
CA TRP A 262 -5.07 -12.58 2.20
C TRP A 262 -6.19 -13.23 3.02
N ASN A 263 -7.03 -12.42 3.66
CA ASN A 263 -8.08 -12.92 4.56
C ASN A 263 -9.03 -13.92 3.88
N GLU A 264 -9.28 -13.77 2.59
CA GLU A 264 -10.11 -14.67 1.79
C GLU A 264 -9.47 -16.02 1.48
N CYS A 265 -8.15 -16.12 1.62
CA CYS A 265 -7.39 -17.37 1.39
C CYS A 265 -6.98 -18.05 2.70
N PHE A 266 -6.99 -17.29 3.81
CA PHE A 266 -6.54 -17.77 5.10
C PHE A 266 -7.55 -18.75 5.73
N ASP A 267 -7.10 -19.96 6.01
CA ASP A 267 -7.86 -20.99 6.72
C ASP A 267 -7.01 -21.59 7.85
N TYR A 268 -7.33 -21.20 9.09
CA TYR A 268 -6.60 -21.65 10.26
C TYR A 268 -6.72 -23.16 10.50
N SER A 269 -7.84 -23.79 10.08
CA SER A 269 -8.04 -25.23 10.25
C SER A 269 -7.03 -26.08 9.49
N LEU A 270 -6.45 -25.57 8.40
CA LEU A 270 -5.36 -26.24 7.69
C LEU A 270 -4.08 -26.27 8.54
N TRP A 271 -3.83 -25.25 9.33
CA TRP A 271 -2.69 -25.18 10.24
C TRP A 271 -2.85 -26.08 11.47
N GLU A 272 -4.07 -26.18 12.02
CA GLU A 272 -4.39 -27.09 13.11
C GLU A 272 -4.18 -28.55 12.65
N ARG A 273 -4.68 -28.91 11.47
CA ARG A 273 -4.46 -30.23 10.87
C ARG A 273 -2.99 -30.50 10.56
N ALA A 274 -2.26 -29.51 10.02
CA ALA A 274 -0.84 -29.64 9.76
C ALA A 274 -0.04 -29.90 11.04
N ALA A 275 -0.43 -29.26 12.14
CA ALA A 275 0.16 -29.47 13.46
C ALA A 275 -0.10 -30.89 13.97
N GLU A 276 -1.33 -31.40 13.82
CA GLU A 276 -1.68 -32.77 14.17
C GLU A 276 -0.87 -33.79 13.32
N GLU A 277 -0.81 -33.61 12.00
CA GLU A 277 -0.09 -34.52 11.09
C GLU A 277 1.43 -34.52 11.31
N SER A 278 2.01 -33.39 11.68
CA SER A 278 3.45 -33.26 11.99
C SER A 278 3.80 -33.56 13.46
N GLY A 279 2.79 -33.79 14.32
CA GLY A 279 3.01 -34.04 15.75
C GLY A 279 3.53 -32.81 16.52
N ILE A 280 3.20 -31.60 16.06
CA ILE A 280 3.65 -30.34 16.64
C ILE A 280 2.54 -29.75 17.52
N ASP A 281 2.85 -29.48 18.79
CA ASP A 281 1.96 -28.74 19.69
C ASP A 281 2.15 -27.23 19.49
N LEU A 282 1.20 -26.56 18.84
CA LEU A 282 1.25 -25.09 18.64
C LEU A 282 1.29 -24.33 19.97
N GLU A 283 0.61 -24.85 21.00
CA GLU A 283 0.54 -24.22 22.32
C GLU A 283 1.90 -24.18 23.03
N GLU A 284 2.80 -25.13 22.74
CA GLU A 284 4.17 -25.13 23.29
C GLU A 284 4.91 -23.84 22.90
N TYR A 285 4.74 -23.36 21.66
CA TYR A 285 5.37 -22.12 21.18
C TYR A 285 4.71 -20.85 21.75
N LEU A 286 3.47 -20.95 22.25
CA LEU A 286 2.73 -19.82 22.80
C LEU A 286 2.95 -19.63 24.30
N ARG A 287 3.45 -20.64 25.03
CA ARG A 287 3.71 -20.55 26.47
C ARG A 287 4.83 -19.58 26.81
N ALA A 288 4.80 -19.04 28.03
CA ALA A 288 5.94 -18.31 28.59
C ALA A 288 7.18 -19.22 28.64
N ARG A 289 8.35 -18.65 28.43
CA ARG A 289 9.63 -19.36 28.45
C ARG A 289 10.40 -19.01 29.73
N ASP A 290 11.16 -19.98 30.21
CA ASP A 290 12.11 -19.77 31.31
C ASP A 290 13.28 -18.89 30.84
N LEU A 291 13.72 -17.95 31.67
CA LEU A 291 14.86 -17.08 31.42
C LEU A 291 16.17 -17.87 31.24
N GLU A 292 16.33 -18.96 31.99
CA GLU A 292 17.53 -19.81 31.97
C GLU A 292 17.53 -20.81 30.79
N ALA A 293 16.36 -21.04 30.16
CA ALA A 293 16.27 -21.97 29.03
C ALA A 293 16.91 -21.37 27.77
N PRO A 294 17.62 -22.20 26.96
CA PRO A 294 18.11 -21.75 25.67
C PRO A 294 16.96 -21.39 24.74
N LEU A 295 17.10 -20.32 24.00
CA LEU A 295 16.13 -19.89 23.02
C LEU A 295 16.54 -20.34 21.61
N PRO A 296 15.59 -20.68 20.71
CA PRO A 296 15.91 -21.15 19.35
C PRO A 296 16.79 -20.19 18.53
N TRP A 297 16.83 -18.92 18.88
CA TRP A 297 17.60 -17.88 18.20
C TRP A 297 18.87 -17.44 18.94
N ASP A 298 19.25 -18.07 20.06
CA ASP A 298 20.42 -17.67 20.86
C ASP A 298 21.75 -17.80 20.08
N PHE A 299 21.77 -18.56 18.98
CA PHE A 299 22.94 -18.68 18.09
C PHE A 299 23.15 -17.46 17.17
N VAL A 300 22.17 -16.54 17.09
CA VAL A 300 22.26 -15.33 16.27
C VAL A 300 22.70 -14.17 17.13
N ASP A 301 23.88 -13.62 16.85
CA ASP A 301 24.38 -12.41 17.52
C ASP A 301 23.95 -11.15 16.75
N ILE A 302 23.13 -10.32 17.38
CA ILE A 302 22.72 -8.99 16.87
C ILE A 302 23.46 -7.85 17.58
N GLY A 303 24.49 -8.14 18.39
CA GLY A 303 25.24 -7.17 19.15
C GLY A 303 24.56 -6.67 20.42
N ILE A 304 23.42 -7.24 20.83
CA ILE A 304 22.72 -6.91 22.10
C ILE A 304 23.10 -7.95 23.15
N ASP A 305 23.56 -7.47 24.31
CA ASP A 305 23.80 -8.28 25.49
C ASP A 305 22.49 -8.92 26.00
N LYS A 306 22.44 -10.27 26.10
CA LYS A 306 21.28 -11.00 26.64
C LYS A 306 20.95 -10.54 28.06
N GLY A 307 21.96 -10.31 28.89
CA GLY A 307 21.76 -9.78 30.25
C GLY A 307 21.13 -8.38 30.29
N PHE A 308 21.28 -7.59 29.22
CA PHE A 308 20.52 -6.33 29.09
C PHE A 308 19.03 -6.60 28.89
N LEU A 309 18.66 -7.57 28.04
CA LEU A 309 17.26 -7.92 27.81
C LEU A 309 16.61 -8.47 29.09
N GLU A 310 17.36 -9.27 29.85
CA GLU A 310 16.92 -9.80 31.16
C GLU A 310 16.69 -8.68 32.18
N ARG A 311 17.60 -7.72 32.27
CA ARG A 311 17.41 -6.53 33.13
C ARG A 311 16.19 -5.71 32.74
N GLU A 312 15.97 -5.52 31.46
CA GLU A 312 14.78 -4.80 30.95
C GLU A 312 13.47 -5.58 31.19
N TRP A 313 13.51 -6.92 31.13
CA TRP A 313 12.40 -7.77 31.53
C TRP A 313 12.09 -7.59 33.03
N ALA A 314 13.10 -7.63 33.90
CA ALA A 314 12.91 -7.41 35.33
C ALA A 314 12.35 -6.02 35.64
N ARG A 315 12.85 -4.97 34.98
CA ARG A 315 12.30 -3.61 35.09
C ARG A 315 10.84 -3.52 34.64
N ALA A 316 10.49 -4.21 33.55
CA ALA A 316 9.10 -4.27 33.09
C ALA A 316 8.19 -4.85 34.19
N LEU A 317 8.60 -5.96 34.81
CA LEU A 317 7.83 -6.58 35.89
C LEU A 317 7.71 -5.68 37.11
N ALA A 318 8.69 -4.82 37.37
CA ALA A 318 8.68 -3.82 38.44
C ALA A 318 7.91 -2.53 38.07
N GLY A 319 7.47 -2.38 36.80
CA GLY A 319 6.84 -1.14 36.33
C GLY A 319 7.81 0.04 36.17
N GLU A 320 9.11 -0.22 36.10
CA GLU A 320 10.15 0.80 35.97
C GLU A 320 10.36 1.16 34.51
N THR A 321 10.56 2.44 34.19
CA THR A 321 10.89 2.92 32.85
C THR A 321 12.39 2.98 32.61
N THR A 322 12.79 2.95 31.33
CA THR A 322 14.15 3.17 30.85
C THR A 322 14.15 4.43 29.98
N PRO A 323 15.08 5.38 30.19
CA PRO A 323 15.13 6.61 29.41
C PRO A 323 15.48 6.37 27.95
N ASP A 324 15.26 7.39 27.10
CA ASP A 324 15.72 7.40 25.71
C ASP A 324 17.25 7.24 25.65
N CYS A 325 17.74 6.42 24.74
CA CYS A 325 19.16 6.13 24.58
C CYS A 325 20.03 7.38 24.28
N ARG A 326 19.39 8.44 23.74
CA ARG A 326 20.07 9.75 23.52
C ARG A 326 20.23 10.57 24.81
N GLU A 327 19.37 10.35 25.80
CA GLU A 327 19.42 11.00 27.10
C GLU A 327 20.38 10.29 28.05
N ALA A 328 20.26 8.95 28.12
CA ALA A 328 21.11 8.12 28.97
C ALA A 328 21.39 6.74 28.36
N CYS A 329 22.64 6.35 28.35
CA CYS A 329 23.04 5.04 27.82
C CYS A 329 22.54 3.90 28.72
N SER A 330 21.69 3.02 28.20
CA SER A 330 21.16 1.84 28.89
C SER A 330 22.11 0.63 28.92
N ARG A 331 23.30 0.75 28.35
CA ARG A 331 24.35 -0.31 28.28
C ARG A 331 23.85 -1.59 27.64
N CYS A 332 23.24 -1.48 26.46
CA CYS A 332 22.70 -2.62 25.71
C CYS A 332 23.76 -3.47 24.99
N GLY A 333 25.02 -3.06 24.97
CA GLY A 333 26.13 -3.79 24.33
C GLY A 333 26.43 -3.36 22.90
N VAL A 334 25.50 -2.77 22.15
CA VAL A 334 25.63 -2.52 20.70
C VAL A 334 26.70 -1.50 20.35
N CYS A 335 26.84 -0.44 21.14
CA CYS A 335 27.78 0.65 20.82
C CYS A 335 29.21 0.32 21.23
N GLY A 336 30.17 0.64 20.37
CA GLY A 336 31.59 0.44 20.55
C GLY A 336 32.42 1.44 19.73
N PRO A 337 33.73 1.25 19.61
CA PRO A 337 34.63 2.17 18.89
C PRO A 337 34.20 2.42 17.42
N SER A 338 33.71 1.38 16.74
CA SER A 338 33.33 1.42 15.33
C SER A 338 31.82 1.58 15.10
N VAL A 339 30.98 1.40 16.13
CA VAL A 339 29.51 1.44 16.02
C VAL A 339 28.97 2.41 17.05
N LYS A 340 28.34 3.50 16.62
CA LYS A 340 27.80 4.55 17.50
C LYS A 340 26.57 5.22 16.89
N THR A 341 25.81 5.90 17.71
CA THR A 341 24.73 6.79 17.25
C THR A 341 25.31 7.88 16.35
N VAL A 342 24.65 8.09 15.20
CA VAL A 342 24.99 9.14 14.24
C VAL A 342 23.80 10.09 14.14
N THR A 343 24.02 11.36 14.43
CA THR A 343 23.06 12.46 14.26
C THR A 343 23.28 13.16 12.91
N ALA A 344 22.22 13.61 12.28
CA ALA A 344 22.31 14.35 11.04
C ALA A 344 23.11 15.66 11.24
N PRO A 345 23.96 16.06 10.28
CA PRO A 345 24.66 17.34 10.32
C PRO A 345 23.66 18.52 10.28
N ALA A 346 24.19 19.73 10.48
CA ALA A 346 23.39 20.92 10.30
C ALA A 346 22.88 21.00 8.84
N TYR A 347 21.59 21.29 8.69
CA TYR A 347 20.99 21.41 7.36
C TYR A 347 21.57 22.62 6.61
N ILE A 348 22.06 22.37 5.40
CA ILE A 348 22.50 23.39 4.47
C ILE A 348 21.62 23.28 3.23
N ALA A 349 20.84 24.32 2.92
CA ALA A 349 20.00 24.34 1.74
C ALA A 349 20.84 24.21 0.47
N LEU A 350 20.62 23.17 -0.31
CA LEU A 350 21.26 22.97 -1.61
C LEU A 350 20.39 23.53 -2.74
N PRO A 351 20.99 23.96 -3.87
CA PRO A 351 20.23 24.30 -5.06
C PRO A 351 19.38 23.10 -5.51
N THR A 352 18.17 23.36 -6.01
CA THR A 352 17.31 22.31 -6.55
C THR A 352 18.04 21.54 -7.66
N PRO A 353 18.11 20.19 -7.63
CA PRO A 353 18.81 19.39 -8.63
C PRO A 353 18.31 19.67 -10.05
N LYS A 354 19.22 19.65 -11.03
CA LYS A 354 18.88 19.86 -12.45
C LYS A 354 17.87 18.79 -12.91
N GLY A 355 16.81 19.25 -13.59
CA GLY A 355 15.74 18.37 -14.09
C GLY A 355 14.61 18.11 -13.10
N CYS A 356 14.75 18.52 -11.84
CA CYS A 356 13.66 18.52 -10.87
C CYS A 356 12.81 19.77 -11.05
N ARG A 357 11.48 19.59 -11.02
CA ARG A 357 10.53 20.71 -11.09
C ARG A 357 10.37 21.25 -9.67
N GLY A 358 10.89 22.44 -9.41
CA GLY A 358 10.55 23.18 -8.20
C GLY A 358 9.10 23.67 -8.21
N LYS A 359 8.67 24.28 -7.12
CA LYS A 359 7.36 24.91 -6.96
C LYS A 359 7.15 25.90 -8.11
N THR A 360 6.40 25.50 -9.11
CA THR A 360 6.00 26.42 -10.19
C THR A 360 4.93 27.33 -9.62
N LEU A 361 5.21 28.63 -9.50
CA LEU A 361 4.18 29.65 -9.37
C LEU A 361 3.23 29.44 -10.55
N ARG A 362 2.05 28.88 -10.30
CA ARG A 362 1.05 28.67 -11.35
C ARG A 362 0.69 30.03 -11.91
N PRO A 363 0.85 30.29 -13.22
CA PRO A 363 0.12 31.36 -13.82
C PRO A 363 -1.35 31.15 -13.50
N GLN A 364 -2.08 32.20 -13.14
CA GLN A 364 -3.54 32.17 -12.97
C GLN A 364 -4.12 31.29 -14.07
N GLN A 365 -4.78 30.18 -13.69
CA GLN A 365 -5.18 29.11 -14.62
C GLN A 365 -5.92 29.71 -15.80
N SER A 366 -5.28 29.71 -16.97
CA SER A 366 -5.98 30.10 -18.19
C SER A 366 -7.16 29.15 -18.34
N GLN A 367 -8.36 29.68 -18.55
CA GLN A 367 -9.55 28.85 -18.82
C GLN A 367 -9.42 28.11 -20.17
N ILE A 368 -8.45 28.51 -21.00
CA ILE A 368 -8.19 27.91 -22.30
C ILE A 368 -7.45 26.60 -22.10
N ARG A 369 -8.02 25.53 -22.62
CA ARG A 369 -7.49 24.17 -22.55
C ARG A 369 -7.35 23.63 -23.96
N HIS A 370 -6.16 23.16 -24.30
CA HIS A 370 -5.88 22.53 -25.55
C HIS A 370 -5.98 21.01 -25.37
N ARG A 371 -6.86 20.35 -26.12
CA ARG A 371 -7.13 18.93 -25.99
C ARG A 371 -6.50 18.15 -27.14
N TYR A 372 -5.91 17.02 -26.78
CA TYR A 372 -5.22 16.12 -27.70
C TYR A 372 -5.63 14.68 -27.44
N ARG A 373 -5.74 13.89 -28.50
CA ARG A 373 -5.78 12.43 -28.43
C ARG A 373 -4.40 11.88 -28.68
N LEU A 374 -3.90 11.10 -27.72
CA LEU A 374 -2.62 10.42 -27.79
C LEU A 374 -2.87 8.95 -28.08
N TRP A 375 -2.32 8.43 -29.17
CA TRP A 375 -2.43 7.03 -29.56
C TRP A 375 -1.18 6.28 -29.14
N TYR A 376 -1.35 5.06 -28.60
CA TYR A 376 -0.27 4.22 -28.13
C TYR A 376 -0.60 2.74 -28.28
N ALA A 377 0.43 1.87 -28.21
CA ALA A 377 0.26 0.44 -28.16
C ALA A 377 0.35 -0.08 -26.71
N LYS A 378 -0.41 -1.13 -26.44
CA LYS A 378 -0.35 -1.91 -25.20
C LYS A 378 -0.09 -3.36 -25.58
N ASP A 379 1.18 -3.72 -25.71
CA ASP A 379 1.64 -5.04 -26.16
C ASP A 379 2.72 -5.61 -25.24
N GLY A 380 3.33 -6.73 -25.62
CA GLY A 380 4.36 -7.39 -24.83
C GLY A 380 3.91 -7.69 -23.39
N ILE A 381 4.75 -7.38 -22.43
CA ILE A 381 4.46 -7.56 -21.00
C ILE A 381 3.36 -6.60 -20.49
N LEU A 382 3.19 -5.44 -21.13
CA LEU A 382 2.21 -4.43 -20.72
C LEU A 382 0.76 -4.91 -20.88
N ARG A 383 0.48 -5.91 -21.74
CA ARG A 383 -0.87 -6.50 -21.87
C ARG A 383 -1.37 -7.17 -20.59
N PHE A 384 -0.47 -7.52 -19.67
CA PHE A 384 -0.79 -8.15 -18.40
C PHE A 384 -1.00 -7.15 -17.25
N ILE A 385 -0.96 -5.84 -17.53
CA ILE A 385 -1.26 -4.80 -16.53
C ILE A 385 -2.77 -4.53 -16.53
N SER A 386 -3.38 -4.48 -15.34
CA SER A 386 -4.80 -4.17 -15.18
C SER A 386 -5.15 -2.77 -15.74
N HIS A 387 -6.43 -2.51 -16.03
CA HIS A 387 -6.85 -1.20 -16.54
C HIS A 387 -6.55 -0.06 -15.56
N LEU A 388 -6.74 -0.29 -14.26
CA LEU A 388 -6.46 0.73 -13.23
C LEU A 388 -4.97 1.01 -13.10
N ASP A 389 -4.13 -0.02 -13.14
CA ASP A 389 -2.67 0.15 -13.06
C ASP A 389 -2.13 0.78 -14.34
N TRP A 390 -2.71 0.44 -15.51
CA TRP A 390 -2.43 1.11 -16.78
C TRP A 390 -2.74 2.61 -16.70
N MET A 391 -3.89 2.97 -16.15
CA MET A 391 -4.28 4.37 -15.94
C MET A 391 -3.26 5.11 -15.05
N ARG A 392 -2.89 4.51 -13.92
CA ARG A 392 -1.88 5.08 -13.01
C ARG A 392 -0.53 5.25 -13.70
N MET A 393 -0.11 4.25 -14.47
CA MET A 393 1.13 4.32 -15.25
C MET A 393 1.11 5.47 -16.26
N LEU A 394 0.01 5.65 -17.00
CA LEU A 394 -0.15 6.76 -17.94
C LEU A 394 -0.15 8.12 -17.24
N PHE A 395 -0.77 8.25 -16.09
CA PHE A 395 -0.74 9.48 -15.31
C PHE A 395 0.70 9.87 -14.94
N ARG A 396 1.51 8.90 -14.52
CA ARG A 396 2.93 9.12 -14.23
C ARG A 396 3.72 9.49 -15.47
N LEU A 397 3.55 8.77 -16.57
CA LEU A 397 4.20 9.09 -17.86
C LEU A 397 3.89 10.53 -18.29
N ILE A 398 2.62 10.92 -18.29
CA ILE A 398 2.17 12.25 -18.69
C ILE A 398 2.69 13.31 -17.70
N GLY A 399 2.68 13.01 -16.39
CA GLY A 399 3.21 13.89 -15.35
C GLY A 399 4.72 14.17 -15.47
N GLN A 400 5.50 13.24 -16.03
CA GLN A 400 6.95 13.36 -16.23
C GLN A 400 7.32 14.21 -17.47
N MET A 401 6.39 14.37 -18.40
CA MET A 401 6.69 15.09 -19.64
C MET A 401 6.91 16.57 -19.43
N PRO A 402 7.76 17.22 -20.26
CA PRO A 402 7.98 18.64 -20.23
C PRO A 402 6.81 19.42 -20.84
N LEU A 403 5.57 18.93 -20.68
CA LEU A 403 4.33 19.52 -21.18
C LEU A 403 3.51 20.06 -20.01
N GLU A 404 2.90 21.23 -20.16
CA GLU A 404 2.07 21.84 -19.12
C GLU A 404 0.69 21.17 -19.06
N THR A 405 0.65 20.02 -18.42
CA THR A 405 -0.55 19.20 -18.27
C THR A 405 -1.57 19.83 -17.32
N VAL A 406 -2.84 19.82 -17.71
CA VAL A 406 -3.95 20.24 -16.84
C VAL A 406 -4.25 19.13 -15.84
N PHE A 407 -4.35 19.48 -14.55
CA PHE A 407 -4.72 18.56 -13.48
C PHE A 407 -6.19 18.74 -13.06
N THR A 408 -6.74 17.71 -12.45
CA THR A 408 -8.06 17.79 -11.80
C THR A 408 -7.97 18.65 -10.54
N GLN A 409 -9.12 19.22 -10.13
CA GLN A 409 -9.22 19.95 -8.86
C GLN A 409 -9.75 18.98 -7.80
N GLY A 410 -9.18 19.01 -6.60
CA GLY A 410 -9.59 18.15 -5.49
C GLY A 410 -8.42 17.72 -4.62
N PHE A 411 -8.67 16.84 -3.65
CA PHE A 411 -7.69 16.39 -2.66
C PHE A 411 -6.56 15.51 -3.22
N SER A 412 -6.79 14.84 -4.34
CA SER A 412 -5.78 14.03 -5.04
C SER A 412 -5.75 14.45 -6.51
N PRO A 413 -5.04 15.55 -6.86
CA PRO A 413 -4.95 16.01 -8.22
C PRO A 413 -4.23 14.99 -9.10
N HIS A 414 -4.81 14.69 -10.27
CA HIS A 414 -4.18 13.83 -11.27
C HIS A 414 -4.35 14.46 -12.66
N PRO A 415 -3.51 14.08 -13.63
CA PRO A 415 -3.61 14.58 -14.99
C PRO A 415 -5.03 14.42 -15.54
N ARG A 416 -5.56 15.49 -16.16
CA ARG A 416 -6.89 15.43 -16.76
C ARG A 416 -6.89 14.62 -18.03
N VAL A 417 -7.04 13.32 -17.88
CA VAL A 417 -6.97 12.30 -18.92
C VAL A 417 -8.27 11.51 -18.95
N SER A 418 -8.75 11.22 -20.15
CA SER A 418 -9.86 10.29 -20.41
C SER A 418 -9.35 9.14 -21.25
N LEU A 419 -9.49 7.92 -20.77
CA LEU A 419 -9.02 6.71 -21.46
C LEU A 419 -10.07 6.19 -22.45
N CYS A 420 -9.62 5.46 -23.47
CA CYS A 420 -10.46 4.60 -24.30
C CYS A 420 -11.10 3.49 -23.44
N PRO A 421 -12.14 2.80 -23.96
CA PRO A 421 -12.74 1.66 -23.29
C PRO A 421 -11.71 0.60 -22.88
N PRO A 422 -11.86 -0.02 -21.68
CA PRO A 422 -10.84 -0.91 -21.12
C PRO A 422 -10.56 -2.12 -22.01
N LEU A 423 -9.29 -2.52 -22.05
CA LEU A 423 -8.81 -3.74 -22.70
C LEU A 423 -8.77 -4.87 -21.66
N PRO A 424 -9.32 -6.05 -21.95
CA PRO A 424 -9.20 -7.21 -21.06
C PRO A 424 -7.73 -7.58 -20.79
N LEU A 425 -7.48 -8.12 -19.60
CA LEU A 425 -6.14 -8.58 -19.21
C LEU A 425 -5.65 -9.67 -20.17
N GLY A 426 -4.40 -9.60 -20.59
CA GLY A 426 -3.79 -10.54 -21.54
C GLY A 426 -4.01 -10.21 -23.03
N VAL A 427 -4.94 -9.31 -23.34
CA VAL A 427 -5.17 -8.85 -24.73
C VAL A 427 -4.17 -7.74 -25.06
N ALA A 428 -3.54 -7.84 -26.24
CA ALA A 428 -2.69 -6.78 -26.76
C ALA A 428 -3.52 -5.74 -27.52
N SER A 429 -2.96 -4.55 -27.73
CA SER A 429 -3.56 -3.53 -28.62
C SER A 429 -2.49 -2.69 -29.29
N VAL A 430 -2.75 -2.35 -30.55
CA VAL A 430 -1.92 -1.43 -31.35
C VAL A 430 -2.61 -0.09 -31.61
N CYS A 431 -3.74 0.17 -30.95
CA CYS A 431 -4.59 1.34 -31.24
C CYS A 431 -5.26 1.94 -30.00
N GLU A 432 -4.68 1.75 -28.80
CA GLU A 432 -5.19 2.41 -27.60
C GLU A 432 -5.05 3.92 -27.71
N PHE A 433 -5.92 4.67 -27.03
CA PHE A 433 -5.79 6.11 -26.97
C PHE A 433 -6.20 6.68 -25.60
N CYS A 434 -5.71 7.88 -25.31
CA CYS A 434 -6.23 8.72 -24.25
C CYS A 434 -6.37 10.16 -24.72
N ASP A 435 -7.41 10.84 -24.23
CA ASP A 435 -7.60 12.28 -24.46
C ASP A 435 -7.01 13.03 -23.27
N VAL A 436 -6.06 13.94 -23.50
CA VAL A 436 -5.35 14.73 -22.50
C VAL A 436 -5.57 16.21 -22.72
N SER A 437 -5.47 17.02 -21.66
CA SER A 437 -5.57 18.48 -21.74
C SER A 437 -4.27 19.13 -21.30
N PHE A 438 -3.80 20.11 -22.09
CA PHE A 438 -2.65 20.95 -21.77
C PHE A 438 -3.06 22.42 -21.60
N HIS A 439 -2.26 23.21 -20.87
CA HIS A 439 -2.46 24.64 -20.68
C HIS A 439 -2.01 25.46 -21.87
N LYS A 440 -1.10 24.93 -22.69
CA LYS A 440 -0.57 25.54 -23.92
C LYS A 440 -0.88 24.68 -25.14
N PRO A 441 -0.93 25.30 -26.35
CA PRO A 441 -0.93 24.53 -27.58
C PRO A 441 0.45 23.89 -27.81
N TYR A 442 0.46 22.67 -28.32
CA TYR A 442 1.67 21.95 -28.72
C TYR A 442 1.46 21.36 -30.13
N SER A 443 2.53 21.32 -30.91
CA SER A 443 2.49 20.62 -32.20
C SER A 443 2.55 19.10 -31.97
N PRO A 444 2.10 18.29 -32.95
CA PRO A 444 2.26 16.83 -32.89
C PRO A 444 3.72 16.39 -32.70
N GLU A 445 4.66 17.13 -33.28
CA GLU A 445 6.11 16.89 -33.20
C GLU A 445 6.64 17.15 -31.78
N GLU A 446 6.21 18.22 -31.14
CA GLU A 446 6.57 18.52 -29.73
C GLU A 446 6.04 17.44 -28.79
N ILE A 447 4.81 16.97 -29.00
CA ILE A 447 4.23 15.87 -28.24
C ILE A 447 5.02 14.59 -28.51
N ALA A 448 5.31 14.25 -29.76
CA ALA A 448 6.09 13.06 -30.12
C ALA A 448 7.49 13.10 -29.51
N ALA A 449 8.15 14.25 -29.52
CA ALA A 449 9.46 14.44 -28.90
C ALA A 449 9.42 14.23 -27.38
N ALA A 450 8.33 14.65 -26.71
CA ALA A 450 8.14 14.40 -25.29
C ALA A 450 8.01 12.89 -24.95
N PHE A 451 7.51 12.08 -25.88
CA PHE A 451 7.40 10.62 -25.76
C PHE A 451 8.57 9.85 -26.36
N ALA A 452 9.52 10.50 -27.06
CA ALA A 452 10.61 9.84 -27.80
C ALA A 452 11.57 9.04 -26.89
N GLN A 453 11.66 9.41 -25.60
CA GLN A 453 12.44 8.67 -24.60
C GLN A 453 11.53 8.28 -23.43
N PRO A 454 10.60 7.34 -23.62
CA PRO A 454 9.73 6.90 -22.56
C PRO A 454 10.59 6.20 -21.49
N ARG A 455 10.40 6.57 -20.23
CA ARG A 455 11.08 5.92 -19.08
C ARG A 455 10.60 4.49 -18.83
N ILE A 456 9.54 4.10 -19.55
CA ILE A 456 9.06 2.71 -19.62
C ILE A 456 9.43 2.21 -21.01
N PRO A 457 10.47 1.37 -21.16
CA PRO A 457 10.99 0.95 -22.47
C PRO A 457 9.95 0.26 -23.37
N GLN A 458 8.96 -0.39 -22.76
CA GLN A 458 7.91 -1.11 -23.48
C GLN A 458 6.74 -0.21 -23.92
N PHE A 459 6.66 1.04 -23.42
CA PHE A 459 5.62 1.97 -23.86
C PHE A 459 5.93 2.50 -25.25
N ARG A 460 4.97 2.32 -26.16
CA ARG A 460 5.12 2.75 -27.55
C ARG A 460 4.05 3.77 -27.90
N PHE A 461 4.47 5.05 -27.94
CA PHE A 461 3.67 6.12 -28.51
C PHE A 461 3.58 5.96 -30.03
N LEU A 462 2.42 6.25 -30.60
CA LEU A 462 2.15 6.11 -32.04
C LEU A 462 2.00 7.46 -32.73
N ARG A 463 1.05 8.27 -32.27
CA ARG A 463 0.78 9.61 -32.81
C ARG A 463 -0.07 10.43 -31.85
N SER A 464 -0.17 11.73 -32.12
CA SER A 464 -1.12 12.64 -31.47
C SER A 464 -1.99 13.34 -32.49
N GLU A 465 -3.17 13.77 -32.09
CA GLU A 465 -4.08 14.59 -32.87
C GLU A 465 -4.78 15.63 -32.00
N THR A 466 -4.97 16.85 -32.53
CA THR A 466 -5.68 17.91 -31.83
C THR A 466 -7.18 17.62 -31.85
N LEU A 467 -7.85 17.76 -30.68
CA LEU A 467 -9.27 17.55 -30.55
C LEU A 467 -10.04 18.88 -30.55
N GLN A 468 -10.96 19.04 -31.49
CA GLN A 468 -11.96 20.10 -31.46
C GLN A 468 -13.21 19.62 -30.70
N GLY A 469 -13.41 20.13 -29.47
CA GLY A 469 -14.52 19.74 -28.62
C GLY A 469 -14.36 18.38 -27.94
N LYS A 470 -15.44 17.62 -27.77
CA LYS A 470 -15.40 16.24 -27.26
C LYS A 470 -14.94 15.31 -28.39
N GLY A 471 -13.83 14.61 -28.19
CA GLY A 471 -13.35 13.62 -29.16
C GLY A 471 -14.39 12.54 -29.44
N ARG A 472 -14.42 12.02 -30.67
CA ARG A 472 -15.31 10.91 -31.04
C ARG A 472 -15.03 9.72 -30.11
N GLN A 473 -16.13 9.11 -29.64
CA GLN A 473 -16.05 7.90 -28.84
C GLN A 473 -16.26 6.68 -29.74
N PRO A 474 -15.47 5.61 -29.56
CA PRO A 474 -15.66 4.40 -30.33
C PRO A 474 -16.98 3.70 -29.98
N THR A 475 -17.60 3.10 -30.95
CA THR A 475 -18.83 2.30 -30.81
C THR A 475 -18.58 0.81 -30.94
N GLY A 476 -17.41 0.43 -31.46
CA GLY A 476 -16.97 -0.95 -31.63
C GLY A 476 -15.46 -1.04 -31.75
N GLU A 477 -14.99 -2.24 -31.90
CA GLU A 477 -13.57 -2.60 -31.99
C GLU A 477 -13.34 -3.72 -33.01
N ILE A 478 -12.15 -3.77 -33.61
CA ILE A 478 -11.68 -4.87 -34.45
C ILE A 478 -10.63 -5.66 -33.68
N ILE A 479 -10.94 -6.93 -33.40
CA ILE A 479 -10.08 -7.84 -32.64
C ILE A 479 -9.53 -8.90 -33.58
N GLY A 480 -8.21 -9.09 -33.60
CA GLY A 480 -7.54 -10.17 -34.31
C GLY A 480 -7.10 -11.28 -33.35
N ILE A 481 -7.36 -12.50 -33.74
CA ILE A 481 -7.03 -13.72 -33.01
C ILE A 481 -6.14 -14.59 -33.88
N ALA A 482 -4.96 -14.94 -33.35
CA ALA A 482 -4.10 -15.92 -34.06
C ALA A 482 -4.68 -17.33 -33.81
N ILE A 483 -5.19 -17.95 -34.84
CA ILE A 483 -5.78 -19.28 -34.79
C ILE A 483 -4.74 -20.31 -35.27
N PRO A 484 -4.37 -21.30 -34.44
CA PRO A 484 -3.51 -22.40 -34.83
C PRO A 484 -4.11 -23.21 -36.00
N ASP A 485 -3.25 -23.76 -36.87
CA ASP A 485 -3.71 -24.47 -38.05
C ASP A 485 -4.61 -25.67 -37.75
N ASN A 486 -4.36 -26.36 -36.65
CA ASN A 486 -5.18 -27.50 -36.18
C ASN A 486 -6.61 -27.11 -35.76
N LEU A 487 -6.88 -25.86 -35.43
CA LEU A 487 -8.21 -25.34 -35.08
C LEU A 487 -8.90 -24.63 -36.23
N ARG A 488 -8.16 -24.29 -37.29
CA ARG A 488 -8.58 -23.37 -38.35
C ARG A 488 -9.86 -23.82 -39.03
N THR A 489 -9.90 -25.05 -39.57
CA THR A 489 -11.05 -25.57 -40.34
C THR A 489 -12.33 -25.57 -39.47
N GLY A 490 -12.24 -25.96 -38.20
CA GLY A 490 -13.37 -25.97 -37.31
C GLY A 490 -13.89 -24.55 -37.01
N VAL A 491 -12.97 -23.60 -36.80
CA VAL A 491 -13.31 -22.18 -36.61
C VAL A 491 -13.94 -21.57 -37.83
N GLU A 492 -13.42 -21.85 -39.05
CA GLU A 492 -13.97 -21.36 -40.31
C GLU A 492 -15.43 -21.80 -40.50
N SER A 493 -15.73 -23.09 -40.26
CA SER A 493 -17.09 -23.61 -40.37
C SER A 493 -18.04 -22.91 -39.39
N ARG A 494 -17.62 -22.77 -38.12
CA ARG A 494 -18.44 -22.12 -37.09
C ARG A 494 -18.73 -20.66 -37.33
N ILE A 495 -17.73 -19.92 -37.79
CA ILE A 495 -17.91 -18.50 -38.16
C ILE A 495 -18.88 -18.39 -39.33
N ALA A 496 -18.81 -19.27 -40.33
CA ALA A 496 -19.75 -19.30 -41.44
C ALA A 496 -21.19 -19.57 -40.96
N GLU A 497 -21.39 -20.59 -40.11
CA GLU A 497 -22.68 -20.93 -39.53
C GLU A 497 -23.24 -19.78 -38.69
N PHE A 498 -22.37 -19.14 -37.85
CA PHE A 498 -22.77 -17.99 -37.06
C PHE A 498 -23.32 -16.85 -37.92
N PHE A 499 -22.67 -16.52 -39.06
CA PHE A 499 -23.08 -15.45 -39.94
C PHE A 499 -24.29 -15.80 -40.81
N GLN A 500 -24.61 -17.08 -41.01
CA GLN A 500 -25.85 -17.53 -41.68
C GLN A 500 -27.08 -17.49 -40.74
N ALA A 501 -26.90 -17.57 -39.43
CA ALA A 501 -27.99 -17.52 -38.47
C ALA A 501 -28.58 -16.12 -38.37
N GLU A 502 -29.91 -16.00 -38.35
CA GLU A 502 -30.58 -14.72 -38.10
C GLU A 502 -30.37 -14.20 -36.68
N ARG A 503 -30.28 -15.10 -35.71
CA ARG A 503 -30.05 -14.83 -34.28
C ARG A 503 -29.09 -15.86 -33.69
N HIS A 504 -28.30 -15.39 -32.72
CA HIS A 504 -27.46 -16.29 -31.90
C HIS A 504 -27.54 -15.82 -30.44
N ILE A 505 -28.30 -16.55 -29.64
CA ILE A 505 -28.56 -16.17 -28.25
C ILE A 505 -27.52 -16.78 -27.33
N PHE A 506 -26.80 -15.91 -26.64
CA PHE A 506 -25.86 -16.27 -25.58
C PHE A 506 -26.43 -15.87 -24.22
N THR A 507 -26.47 -16.82 -23.28
CA THR A 507 -26.96 -16.57 -21.93
C THR A 507 -25.81 -16.48 -20.95
N LYS A 508 -25.59 -15.31 -20.37
CA LYS A 508 -24.61 -15.10 -19.30
C LYS A 508 -25.29 -15.23 -17.95
N SER A 509 -24.93 -16.28 -17.19
CA SER A 509 -25.45 -16.55 -15.85
C SER A 509 -24.42 -16.21 -14.77
N THR A 510 -24.90 -15.58 -13.70
CA THR A 510 -24.16 -15.36 -12.45
C THR A 510 -25.01 -15.95 -11.30
N PRO A 511 -24.46 -16.17 -10.09
CA PRO A 511 -25.25 -16.74 -8.98
C PRO A 511 -26.54 -15.98 -8.65
N THR A 512 -26.60 -14.67 -9.00
CA THR A 512 -27.74 -13.81 -8.65
C THR A 512 -28.56 -13.34 -9.85
N ARG A 513 -28.08 -13.55 -11.09
CA ARG A 513 -28.72 -12.99 -12.29
C ARG A 513 -28.34 -13.75 -13.55
N SER A 514 -29.33 -13.94 -14.46
CA SER A 514 -29.12 -14.40 -15.84
C SER A 514 -29.53 -13.30 -16.82
N LYS A 515 -28.77 -13.16 -17.91
CA LYS A 515 -29.05 -12.18 -18.97
C LYS A 515 -28.73 -12.76 -20.33
N GLU A 516 -29.66 -12.59 -21.27
CA GLU A 516 -29.53 -13.02 -22.65
C GLU A 516 -29.00 -11.90 -23.56
N TYR A 517 -28.18 -12.28 -24.51
CA TYR A 517 -27.60 -11.39 -25.53
C TYR A 517 -27.73 -12.05 -26.90
N ASP A 518 -28.19 -11.28 -27.88
CA ASP A 518 -28.14 -11.72 -29.29
C ASP A 518 -26.79 -11.31 -29.88
N LEU A 519 -25.88 -12.27 -30.01
CA LEU A 519 -24.52 -12.01 -30.50
C LEU A 519 -24.49 -11.57 -31.98
N ARG A 520 -25.51 -11.88 -32.78
CA ARG A 520 -25.60 -11.38 -34.17
C ARG A 520 -25.73 -9.86 -34.25
N ARG A 521 -26.24 -9.22 -33.22
CA ARG A 521 -26.30 -7.74 -33.10
C ARG A 521 -25.01 -7.15 -32.53
N ILE A 522 -24.15 -7.96 -31.95
CA ILE A 522 -22.92 -7.53 -31.28
C ILE A 522 -21.71 -7.71 -32.20
N VAL A 523 -21.61 -8.86 -32.87
CA VAL A 523 -20.54 -9.17 -33.84
C VAL A 523 -20.97 -8.69 -35.20
N THR A 524 -20.22 -7.74 -35.76
CA THR A 524 -20.62 -7.02 -36.99
C THR A 524 -19.93 -7.55 -38.25
N SER A 525 -18.73 -8.11 -38.12
CA SER A 525 -17.96 -8.62 -39.27
C SER A 525 -16.97 -9.69 -38.83
N SER A 526 -16.56 -10.52 -39.78
CA SER A 526 -15.41 -11.42 -39.68
C SER A 526 -14.63 -11.45 -40.97
N GLU A 527 -13.31 -11.51 -40.91
CA GLU A 527 -12.41 -11.58 -42.06
C GLU A 527 -11.14 -12.36 -41.66
N TRP A 528 -10.62 -13.15 -42.60
CA TRP A 528 -9.35 -13.81 -42.41
C TRP A 528 -8.20 -12.99 -43.01
N ASN A 529 -7.16 -12.75 -42.23
CA ASN A 529 -5.92 -12.14 -42.66
C ASN A 529 -4.75 -13.09 -42.32
N GLY A 530 -4.38 -13.92 -43.28
CA GLY A 530 -3.40 -14.99 -43.10
C GLY A 530 -3.88 -16.03 -42.08
N SER A 531 -3.12 -16.24 -41.00
CA SER A 531 -3.48 -17.13 -39.88
C SER A 531 -4.33 -16.45 -38.82
N ARG A 532 -4.76 -15.19 -39.00
CA ARG A 532 -5.53 -14.42 -38.03
C ARG A 532 -6.97 -14.25 -38.49
N LEU A 533 -7.87 -14.50 -37.56
CA LEU A 533 -9.28 -14.15 -37.67
C LEU A 533 -9.51 -12.76 -37.10
N LEU A 534 -9.94 -11.82 -37.95
CA LEU A 534 -10.36 -10.48 -37.53
C LEU A 534 -11.88 -10.49 -37.27
N ILE A 535 -12.29 -9.98 -36.12
CA ILE A 535 -13.71 -9.90 -35.74
C ILE A 535 -14.02 -8.45 -35.38
N GLY A 536 -14.98 -7.87 -36.07
CA GLY A 536 -15.60 -6.60 -35.72
C GLY A 536 -16.72 -6.82 -34.70
N LYS A 537 -16.64 -6.12 -33.57
CA LYS A 537 -17.68 -6.21 -32.52
C LYS A 537 -18.01 -4.85 -31.93
N SER A 538 -19.29 -4.65 -31.56
CA SER A 538 -19.70 -3.48 -30.79
C SER A 538 -19.16 -3.56 -29.35
N LEU A 539 -19.03 -2.41 -28.69
CA LEU A 539 -18.59 -2.33 -27.29
C LEU A 539 -19.65 -2.79 -26.28
N ALA A 540 -20.83 -3.21 -26.75
CA ALA A 540 -21.88 -3.74 -25.90
C ALA A 540 -21.42 -5.06 -25.22
N SER A 541 -21.96 -5.29 -24.01
CA SER A 541 -21.81 -6.59 -23.31
C SER A 541 -22.39 -7.73 -24.15
N PRO A 542 -21.89 -8.96 -24.05
CA PRO A 542 -20.99 -9.52 -23.02
C PRO A 542 -19.51 -9.18 -23.23
N SER A 543 -18.64 -9.68 -22.31
CA SER A 543 -17.19 -9.43 -22.41
C SER A 543 -16.59 -10.03 -23.68
N LEU A 544 -15.43 -9.54 -24.09
CA LEU A 544 -14.72 -10.05 -25.27
C LEU A 544 -14.53 -11.58 -25.20
N PHE A 545 -14.05 -12.10 -24.09
CA PHE A 545 -13.79 -13.54 -23.95
C PHE A 545 -15.07 -14.38 -23.91
N ASP A 546 -16.20 -13.85 -23.40
CA ASP A 546 -17.49 -14.54 -23.49
C ASP A 546 -17.95 -14.65 -24.96
N VAL A 547 -17.76 -13.58 -25.76
CA VAL A 547 -18.07 -13.59 -27.20
C VAL A 547 -17.18 -14.56 -27.94
N LEU A 548 -15.86 -14.54 -27.66
CA LEU A 548 -14.90 -15.42 -28.34
C LEU A 548 -15.11 -16.89 -27.98
N ALA A 549 -15.41 -17.21 -26.72
CA ALA A 549 -15.72 -18.56 -26.27
C ALA A 549 -16.90 -19.15 -27.07
N GLU A 550 -17.95 -18.38 -27.22
CA GLU A 550 -19.15 -18.81 -27.95
C GLU A 550 -18.89 -18.95 -29.46
N LEU A 551 -18.21 -17.97 -30.07
CA LEU A 551 -17.92 -17.98 -31.50
C LEU A 551 -16.97 -19.11 -31.92
N LEU A 552 -15.93 -19.36 -31.11
CA LEU A 552 -14.88 -20.31 -31.44
C LEU A 552 -15.12 -21.70 -30.84
N ALA A 553 -16.08 -21.83 -29.94
CA ALA A 553 -16.36 -23.03 -29.10
C ALA A 553 -15.11 -23.52 -28.35
N LEU A 554 -14.36 -22.59 -27.82
CA LEU A 554 -13.19 -22.85 -26.99
C LEU A 554 -13.51 -22.49 -25.54
N ASP A 555 -12.97 -23.26 -24.62
CA ASP A 555 -13.05 -22.90 -23.22
C ASP A 555 -12.14 -21.69 -22.92
N LYS A 556 -12.27 -21.14 -21.71
CA LYS A 556 -11.48 -19.93 -21.33
C LYS A 556 -9.98 -20.24 -21.25
N THR A 557 -9.59 -21.44 -20.88
CA THR A 557 -8.18 -21.84 -20.78
C THR A 557 -7.55 -21.90 -22.16
N GLU A 558 -8.25 -22.50 -23.12
CA GLU A 558 -7.84 -22.54 -24.52
C GLU A 558 -7.74 -21.13 -25.12
N LEU A 559 -8.72 -20.26 -24.84
CA LEU A 559 -8.72 -18.88 -25.32
C LEU A 559 -7.57 -18.04 -24.74
N TYR A 560 -7.22 -18.25 -23.46
CA TYR A 560 -6.09 -17.54 -22.85
C TYR A 560 -4.72 -17.96 -23.42
N ALA A 561 -4.64 -19.15 -24.02
CA ALA A 561 -3.46 -19.59 -24.75
C ALA A 561 -3.32 -18.93 -26.14
N LEU A 562 -4.39 -18.35 -26.69
CA LEU A 562 -4.36 -17.68 -27.98
C LEU A 562 -3.82 -16.24 -27.88
N SER A 563 -3.15 -15.79 -28.92
CA SER A 563 -2.74 -14.40 -29.06
C SER A 563 -3.90 -13.56 -29.58
N VAL A 564 -4.45 -12.72 -28.71
CA VAL A 564 -5.57 -11.81 -29.01
C VAL A 564 -5.07 -10.38 -29.03
N THR A 565 -5.41 -9.61 -30.08
CA THR A 565 -4.94 -8.24 -30.27
C THR A 565 -6.08 -7.35 -30.78
N ARG A 566 -6.27 -6.17 -30.17
CA ARG A 566 -7.12 -5.11 -30.72
C ARG A 566 -6.33 -4.37 -31.79
N TYR A 567 -6.87 -4.34 -33.02
CA TYR A 567 -6.24 -3.72 -34.18
C TYR A 567 -6.76 -2.33 -34.48
N ASP A 568 -8.04 -2.10 -34.27
CA ASP A 568 -8.65 -0.81 -34.59
C ASP A 568 -9.94 -0.57 -33.81
N TRP A 569 -10.40 0.68 -33.84
CA TRP A 569 -11.63 1.15 -33.28
C TRP A 569 -12.67 1.47 -34.38
N LEU A 570 -13.91 1.13 -34.14
CA LEU A 570 -15.04 1.53 -34.99
C LEU A 570 -15.68 2.80 -34.41
N PHE A 571 -15.65 3.88 -35.18
CA PHE A 571 -16.28 5.16 -34.82
C PHE A 571 -17.52 5.38 -35.67
N LYS A 572 -18.59 5.95 -35.09
CA LYS A 572 -19.73 6.47 -35.84
C LYS A 572 -19.49 7.87 -36.36
#